data_5f72d45c26605a82aa3cdd092ced0e50
#
_entry.id   5f72d45c26605a82aa3cdd092ced0e50
#
_cell.length_a   1.000
_cell.length_b   1.000
_cell.length_c   1.000
_cell.angle_alpha   90.00
_cell.angle_beta   90.00
_cell.angle_gamma   90.00
#
_symmetry.space_group_name_H-M   'P 1'
#
loop_
_entity.id
_entity.type
_entity.pdbx_description
1 polymer ?
#
loop_
_entity_poly.entity_id
_entity_poly.type
_entity_poly.pdbx_seq_one_letter_code
_entity_poly.pdbx_strand_id
1 'polypeptide(L)'
;MYAMTNAHGRPVREGSLQRRAKGRHRRSGRRGGRWHRRLLAYRGVELLPTSALEGADEECLLLVHIRKVIGRVTYRACDECAEGVITDVVLDEPFRDCGLGTRALCHLRSQYPGVTWRTTLESRLTRDLLHRMRIPKAAEQGTCPHLRSTVTAPAGS
;
A
#
# COMPACT_ATOMS: atom_id res chain seq x y z
N MET A 1 30.21 -50.53 -68.63
CA MET A 1 31.13 -51.42 -67.87
C MET A 1 31.82 -50.63 -66.78
N TYR A 2 31.78 -51.18 -65.60
CA TYR A 2 32.44 -50.76 -64.39
C TYR A 2 31.84 -49.59 -63.58
N ALA A 3 31.01 -49.99 -62.71
CA ALA A 3 30.64 -49.23 -61.54
C ALA A 3 31.87 -49.08 -60.61
N MET A 4 32.11 -47.88 -60.09
CA MET A 4 32.95 -47.70 -58.89
C MET A 4 32.08 -47.16 -57.73
N THR A 5 31.76 -48.05 -56.91
CA THR A 5 31.21 -47.79 -55.61
C THR A 5 32.31 -47.24 -54.70
N ASN A 6 32.15 -46.02 -54.17
CA ASN A 6 32.90 -45.53 -53.02
C ASN A 6 32.11 -45.77 -51.76
N ALA A 7 32.64 -46.68 -51.00
CA ALA A 7 32.22 -46.91 -49.63
C ALA A 7 32.54 -45.67 -48.80
N HIS A 8 31.55 -45.14 -48.16
CA HIS A 8 31.40 -44.46 -46.90
C HIS A 8 30.19 -43.54 -46.93
N GLY A 9 29.03 -44.17 -47.04
CA GLY A 9 27.76 -43.48 -46.89
C GLY A 9 27.55 -42.94 -45.47
N ARG A 10 27.76 -41.70 -45.31
CA ARG A 10 27.11 -40.94 -44.24
C ARG A 10 26.40 -39.75 -44.85
N PRO A 11 25.08 -39.61 -44.66
CA PRO A 11 24.40 -38.45 -45.11
C PRO A 11 24.89 -37.25 -44.28
N VAL A 12 25.46 -36.26 -45.00
CA VAL A 12 25.79 -34.97 -44.43
C VAL A 12 24.44 -34.32 -44.08
N ARG A 13 24.13 -34.29 -42.81
CA ARG A 13 23.03 -33.47 -42.28
C ARG A 13 23.46 -32.01 -42.45
N GLU A 14 22.89 -31.35 -43.44
CA GLU A 14 22.86 -29.91 -43.47
C GLU A 14 22.16 -29.41 -42.20
N GLY A 15 22.99 -29.02 -41.26
CA GLY A 15 22.55 -28.35 -40.05
C GLY A 15 22.08 -26.96 -40.44
N SER A 16 20.79 -26.82 -40.70
CA SER A 16 20.15 -25.50 -40.72
C SER A 16 20.34 -24.87 -39.37
N LEU A 17 21.29 -23.94 -39.28
CA LEU A 17 21.48 -23.04 -38.18
C LEU A 17 20.25 -22.13 -38.08
N GLN A 18 19.13 -22.67 -37.59
CA GLN A 18 18.05 -21.85 -37.06
C GLN A 18 18.60 -21.11 -35.85
N ARG A 19 19.12 -19.93 -36.10
CA ARG A 19 19.38 -18.93 -35.08
C ARG A 19 18.03 -18.65 -34.40
N ARG A 20 17.76 -19.34 -33.33
CA ARG A 20 16.72 -18.96 -32.38
C ARG A 20 17.04 -17.52 -31.93
N ALA A 21 16.38 -16.57 -32.59
CA ALA A 21 16.27 -15.22 -32.11
C ALA A 21 15.65 -15.31 -30.72
N LYS A 22 16.49 -15.27 -29.68
CA LYS A 22 16.02 -15.03 -28.30
C LYS A 22 15.31 -13.70 -28.33
N GLY A 23 13.98 -13.77 -28.44
CA GLY A 23 13.11 -12.63 -28.24
C GLY A 23 13.43 -12.05 -26.87
N ARG A 24 14.23 -10.99 -26.89
CA ARG A 24 14.37 -10.12 -25.72
C ARG A 24 12.99 -9.53 -25.49
N HIS A 25 12.19 -10.20 -24.67
CA HIS A 25 11.00 -9.60 -24.10
C HIS A 25 11.45 -8.35 -23.36
N ARG A 26 11.36 -7.23 -24.03
CA ARG A 26 11.46 -5.90 -23.44
C ARG A 26 10.32 -5.75 -22.44
N ARG A 27 10.51 -6.26 -21.21
CA ARG A 27 9.69 -5.94 -20.05
C ARG A 27 9.99 -4.51 -19.59
N SER A 28 10.10 -3.53 -20.46
CA SER A 28 10.49 -2.17 -20.08
C SER A 28 9.33 -1.20 -19.85
N GLY A 29 8.07 -1.66 -19.98
CA GLY A 29 6.92 -0.75 -19.90
C GLY A 29 6.31 -0.52 -18.50
N ARG A 30 6.56 -1.41 -17.52
CA ARG A 30 5.83 -1.33 -16.23
C ARG A 30 6.58 -0.66 -15.08
N ARG A 31 7.89 -0.52 -15.15
CA ARG A 31 8.67 0.10 -14.04
C ARG A 31 8.57 1.63 -14.04
N GLY A 32 8.47 2.29 -15.19
CA GLY A 32 8.38 3.74 -15.27
C GLY A 32 7.07 4.32 -14.71
N GLY A 33 5.94 3.64 -14.90
CA GLY A 33 4.65 4.09 -14.39
C GLY A 33 4.54 4.11 -12.87
N ARG A 34 5.17 3.17 -12.18
CA ARG A 34 5.19 3.13 -10.71
C ARG A 34 6.05 4.25 -10.11
N TRP A 35 7.16 4.54 -10.72
CA TRP A 35 8.07 5.60 -10.28
C TRP A 35 7.45 6.99 -10.48
N HIS A 36 6.82 7.21 -11.60
CA HIS A 36 6.15 8.47 -11.93
C HIS A 36 4.98 8.74 -10.97
N ARG A 37 4.18 7.71 -10.67
CA ARG A 37 3.10 7.82 -9.68
C ARG A 37 3.61 8.12 -8.27
N ARG A 38 4.74 7.54 -7.85
CA ARG A 38 5.36 7.86 -6.56
C ARG A 38 5.81 9.31 -6.49
N LEU A 39 6.42 9.84 -7.55
CA LEU A 39 6.83 11.23 -7.63
C LEU A 39 5.65 12.20 -7.58
N LEU A 40 4.56 11.89 -8.29
CA LEU A 40 3.33 12.67 -8.23
C LEU A 40 2.68 12.61 -6.84
N ALA A 41 2.68 11.45 -6.21
CA ALA A 41 2.19 11.27 -4.85
C ALA A 41 2.94 12.10 -3.82
N TYR A 42 4.25 12.30 -4.01
CA TYR A 42 5.05 13.13 -3.11
C TYR A 42 4.91 14.65 -3.37
N ARG A 43 4.62 15.06 -4.60
CA ARG A 43 4.62 16.48 -4.98
C ARG A 43 3.25 17.13 -5.05
N GLY A 44 2.21 16.36 -5.27
CA GLY A 44 0.88 16.89 -5.57
C GLY A 44 -0.22 16.51 -4.56
N VAL A 45 0.10 15.72 -3.53
CA VAL A 45 -0.87 15.34 -2.51
C VAL A 45 -0.62 16.09 -1.22
N GLU A 46 -1.63 16.82 -0.78
CA GLU A 46 -1.66 17.50 0.50
C GLU A 46 -2.27 16.56 1.55
N LEU A 47 -1.76 16.64 2.78
CA LEU A 47 -2.25 15.92 3.94
C LEU A 47 -2.90 16.94 4.87
N LEU A 48 -4.21 16.88 4.99
CA LEU A 48 -5.00 17.84 5.76
C LEU A 48 -5.65 17.13 6.96
N PRO A 49 -5.22 17.48 8.19
CA PRO A 49 -5.93 17.00 9.36
C PRO A 49 -7.29 17.68 9.43
N THR A 50 -8.32 16.92 9.75
CA THR A 50 -9.66 17.41 9.99
C THR A 50 -10.26 16.70 11.17
N SER A 51 -10.97 17.41 12.01
CA SER A 51 -11.76 16.78 13.06
C SER A 51 -12.87 15.98 12.39
N ALA A 52 -13.12 14.78 12.86
CA ALA A 52 -14.33 14.07 12.46
C ALA A 52 -15.54 14.88 12.93
N LEU A 53 -16.65 14.71 12.22
CA LEU A 53 -17.94 15.38 12.50
C LEU A 53 -18.21 15.50 14.00
N GLU A 54 -18.74 16.64 14.42
CA GLU A 54 -19.06 17.00 15.80
C GLU A 54 -19.63 15.81 16.60
N GLY A 55 -18.89 15.37 17.62
CA GLY A 55 -19.31 14.32 18.54
C GLY A 55 -18.62 12.96 18.39
N ALA A 56 -17.72 12.78 17.44
CA ALA A 56 -16.90 11.57 17.39
C ALA A 56 -15.47 11.88 17.89
N ASP A 57 -14.99 11.09 18.85
CA ASP A 57 -13.60 11.14 19.33
C ASP A 57 -12.59 10.66 18.27
N GLU A 58 -12.99 10.72 17.00
CA GLU A 58 -12.18 10.29 15.85
C GLU A 58 -11.68 11.49 15.07
N GLU A 59 -10.41 11.44 14.73
CA GLU A 59 -9.77 12.40 13.86
C GLU A 59 -9.57 11.78 12.47
N CYS A 60 -9.48 12.63 11.47
CA CYS A 60 -9.32 12.19 10.10
C CYS A 60 -8.18 12.95 9.42
N LEU A 61 -7.27 12.24 8.79
CA LEU A 61 -6.27 12.79 7.90
C LEU A 61 -6.71 12.59 6.46
N LEU A 62 -7.07 13.68 5.78
CA LEU A 62 -7.46 13.65 4.37
C LEU A 62 -6.22 13.73 3.47
N LEU A 63 -6.24 12.94 2.40
CA LEU A 63 -5.28 13.01 1.33
C LEU A 63 -5.96 13.71 0.15
N VAL A 64 -5.49 14.90 -0.20
CA VAL A 64 -6.08 15.75 -1.22
C VAL A 64 -5.13 15.92 -2.40
N HIS A 65 -5.62 15.66 -3.61
CA HIS A 65 -4.89 15.86 -4.85
C HIS A 65 -5.74 16.68 -5.82
N ILE A 66 -5.24 17.83 -6.24
CA ILE A 66 -5.96 18.76 -7.15
C ILE A 66 -7.40 18.99 -6.68
N ARG A 67 -7.56 19.47 -5.45
CA ARG A 67 -8.85 19.77 -4.81
C ARG A 67 -9.82 18.59 -4.66
N LYS A 68 -9.38 17.38 -4.92
CA LYS A 68 -10.16 16.15 -4.74
C LYS A 68 -9.60 15.35 -3.58
N VAL A 69 -10.47 14.89 -2.68
CA VAL A 69 -10.10 13.89 -1.68
C VAL A 69 -9.90 12.55 -2.38
N ILE A 70 -8.69 12.01 -2.30
CA ILE A 70 -8.28 10.74 -2.91
C ILE A 70 -8.07 9.64 -1.89
N GLY A 71 -8.19 9.98 -0.62
CA GLY A 71 -8.06 9.02 0.46
C GLY A 71 -8.20 9.67 1.82
N ARG A 72 -8.33 8.82 2.84
CA ARG A 72 -8.41 9.24 4.22
C ARG A 72 -7.79 8.20 5.14
N VAL A 73 -7.31 8.65 6.27
CA VAL A 73 -6.90 7.81 7.41
C VAL A 73 -7.69 8.31 8.61
N THR A 74 -8.51 7.44 9.18
CA THR A 74 -9.27 7.72 10.39
C THR A 74 -8.55 7.11 11.58
N TYR A 75 -8.44 7.87 12.66
CA TYR A 75 -7.69 7.46 13.83
C TYR A 75 -8.22 8.14 15.09
N ARG A 76 -7.83 7.59 16.21
CA ARG A 76 -7.98 8.21 17.54
C ARG A 76 -6.62 8.26 18.20
N ALA A 77 -6.33 9.35 18.85
CA ALA A 77 -5.11 9.52 19.63
C ALA A 77 -5.44 9.95 21.06
N CYS A 78 -4.75 9.37 22.02
CA CYS A 78 -4.83 9.76 23.40
C CYS A 78 -3.47 10.26 23.86
N ASP A 79 -3.37 11.54 24.14
CA ASP A 79 -2.12 12.16 24.58
C ASP A 79 -1.75 11.72 26.00
N GLU A 80 -2.74 11.50 26.88
CA GLU A 80 -2.51 11.07 28.26
C GLU A 80 -1.89 9.68 28.35
N CYS A 81 -2.33 8.76 27.49
CA CYS A 81 -1.85 7.38 27.48
C CYS A 81 -0.74 7.14 26.46
N ALA A 82 -0.42 8.13 25.65
CA ALA A 82 0.49 8.02 24.50
C ALA A 82 0.15 6.81 23.60
N GLU A 83 -1.13 6.56 23.39
CA GLU A 83 -1.64 5.49 22.51
C GLU A 83 -2.48 6.08 21.38
N GLY A 84 -2.36 5.47 20.19
CA GLY A 84 -3.15 5.82 19.02
C GLY A 84 -3.69 4.58 18.32
N VAL A 85 -4.93 4.68 17.83
CA VAL A 85 -5.59 3.59 17.10
C VAL A 85 -6.03 4.06 15.73
N ILE A 86 -5.58 3.37 14.70
CA ILE A 86 -6.01 3.58 13.33
C ILE A 86 -7.23 2.70 13.08
N THR A 87 -8.36 3.35 12.79
CA THR A 87 -9.67 2.70 12.62
C THR A 87 -10.05 2.51 11.16
N ASP A 88 -9.57 3.39 10.25
CA ASP A 88 -9.83 3.23 8.81
C ASP A 88 -8.69 3.78 7.97
N VAL A 89 -8.46 3.15 6.81
CA VAL A 89 -7.53 3.63 5.78
C VAL A 89 -8.13 3.36 4.41
N VAL A 90 -8.58 4.41 3.77
CA VAL A 90 -9.17 4.36 2.42
C VAL A 90 -8.29 5.13 1.45
N LEU A 91 -8.04 4.54 0.29
CA LEU A 91 -7.35 5.17 -0.83
C LEU A 91 -8.09 4.83 -2.12
N ASP A 92 -8.31 5.83 -2.97
CA ASP A 92 -8.82 5.64 -4.32
C ASP A 92 -7.91 4.68 -5.10
N GLU A 93 -8.50 3.80 -5.90
CA GLU A 93 -7.78 2.73 -6.60
C GLU A 93 -6.57 3.21 -7.42
N PRO A 94 -6.65 4.33 -8.19
CA PRO A 94 -5.50 4.82 -8.96
C PRO A 94 -4.30 5.21 -8.09
N PHE A 95 -4.53 5.50 -6.81
CA PHE A 95 -3.52 5.98 -5.86
C PHE A 95 -3.03 4.89 -4.89
N ARG A 96 -3.54 3.67 -5.02
CA ARG A 96 -3.04 2.52 -4.26
C ARG A 96 -1.64 2.14 -4.72
N ASP A 97 -0.88 1.52 -3.86
CA ASP A 97 0.49 1.03 -4.12
C ASP A 97 1.52 2.10 -4.55
N CYS A 98 1.17 3.38 -4.50
CA CYS A 98 2.10 4.47 -4.82
C CYS A 98 2.84 5.04 -3.59
N GLY A 99 2.60 4.48 -2.40
CA GLY A 99 3.29 4.86 -1.17
C GLY A 99 2.56 5.95 -0.35
N LEU A 100 1.38 6.40 -0.78
CA LEU A 100 0.61 7.43 -0.07
C LEU A 100 0.19 6.99 1.34
N GLY A 101 -0.24 5.74 1.51
CA GLY A 101 -0.55 5.23 2.84
C GLY A 101 0.65 5.30 3.78
N THR A 102 1.84 4.90 3.31
CA THR A 102 3.08 5.03 4.09
C THR A 102 3.36 6.49 4.46
N ARG A 103 3.19 7.41 3.50
CA ARG A 103 3.38 8.85 3.73
C ARG A 103 2.42 9.38 4.78
N ALA A 104 1.14 9.02 4.69
CA ALA A 104 0.11 9.43 5.65
C ALA A 104 0.43 8.94 7.07
N LEU A 105 0.80 7.66 7.23
CA LEU A 105 1.16 7.10 8.53
C LEU A 105 2.48 7.67 9.09
N CYS A 106 3.46 7.98 8.24
CA CYS A 106 4.66 8.70 8.66
C CYS A 106 4.32 10.12 9.14
N HIS A 107 3.39 10.79 8.47
CA HIS A 107 2.92 12.11 8.86
C HIS A 107 2.25 12.08 10.24
N LEU A 108 1.35 11.11 10.48
CA LEU A 108 0.74 10.94 11.80
C LEU A 108 1.78 10.72 12.89
N ARG A 109 2.79 9.88 12.66
CA ARG A 109 3.88 9.69 13.61
C ARG A 109 4.70 10.95 13.87
N SER A 110 4.83 11.82 12.90
CA SER A 110 5.53 13.10 13.09
C SER A 110 4.69 14.13 13.83
N GLN A 111 3.36 14.07 13.71
CA GLN A 111 2.44 14.95 14.45
C GLN A 111 2.27 14.52 15.90
N TYR A 112 2.32 13.22 16.16
CA TYR A 112 2.16 12.63 17.49
C TYR A 112 3.43 11.89 17.93
N PRO A 113 4.52 12.60 18.24
CA PRO A 113 5.75 11.99 18.67
C PRO A 113 5.55 11.31 20.03
N GLY A 114 6.00 10.05 20.12
CA GLY A 114 5.85 9.26 21.35
C GLY A 114 4.59 8.42 21.43
N VAL A 115 3.60 8.62 20.55
CA VAL A 115 2.40 7.80 20.51
C VAL A 115 2.69 6.43 19.93
N THR A 116 2.26 5.39 20.64
CA THR A 116 2.31 4.00 20.19
C THR A 116 1.07 3.69 19.35
N TRP A 117 1.27 3.50 18.05
CA TRP A 117 0.17 3.26 17.12
C TRP A 117 -0.21 1.78 17.05
N ARG A 118 -1.51 1.52 17.08
CA ARG A 118 -2.15 0.22 16.89
C ARG A 118 -3.23 0.33 15.81
N THR A 119 -3.84 -0.78 15.42
CA THR A 119 -4.91 -0.78 14.43
C THR A 119 -5.98 -1.82 14.76
N THR A 120 -7.23 -1.49 14.43
CA THR A 120 -8.36 -2.43 14.44
C THR A 120 -8.62 -3.02 13.05
N LEU A 121 -7.89 -2.59 12.03
CA LEU A 121 -8.11 -2.99 10.64
C LEU A 121 -7.70 -4.44 10.38
N GLU A 122 -8.60 -5.18 9.73
CA GLU A 122 -8.38 -6.56 9.30
C GLU A 122 -8.27 -6.73 7.78
N SER A 123 -8.51 -5.65 7.05
CA SER A 123 -8.54 -5.68 5.59
C SER A 123 -7.21 -6.17 5.01
N ARG A 124 -7.30 -7.06 4.02
CA ARG A 124 -6.13 -7.54 3.27
C ARG A 124 -5.40 -6.40 2.55
N LEU A 125 -6.14 -5.38 2.10
CA LEU A 125 -5.58 -4.24 1.36
C LEU A 125 -4.67 -3.37 2.23
N THR A 126 -4.97 -3.27 3.52
CA THR A 126 -4.20 -2.45 4.47
C THR A 126 -3.15 -3.25 5.23
N ARG A 127 -3.27 -4.58 5.27
CA ARG A 127 -2.38 -5.46 6.01
C ARG A 127 -0.90 -5.25 5.67
N ASP A 128 -0.56 -5.22 4.40
CA ASP A 128 0.83 -5.05 3.94
C ASP A 128 1.39 -3.68 4.31
N LEU A 129 0.55 -2.65 4.29
CA LEU A 129 0.91 -1.31 4.72
C LEU A 129 1.22 -1.29 6.22
N LEU A 130 0.30 -1.80 7.03
CA LEU A 130 0.41 -1.81 8.50
C LEU A 130 1.60 -2.68 8.97
N HIS A 131 1.79 -3.82 8.35
CA HIS A 131 2.94 -4.68 8.62
C HIS A 131 4.28 -3.99 8.30
N ARG A 132 4.40 -3.34 7.15
CA ARG A 132 5.60 -2.56 6.79
C ARG A 132 5.85 -1.40 7.75
N MET A 133 4.79 -0.78 8.25
CA MET A 133 4.86 0.31 9.21
C MET A 133 5.03 -0.18 10.65
N ARG A 134 5.09 -1.51 10.88
CA ARG A 134 5.18 -2.13 12.21
C ARG A 134 4.10 -1.61 13.15
N ILE A 135 2.87 -1.57 12.67
CA ILE A 135 1.69 -1.20 13.43
C ILE A 135 0.97 -2.49 13.82
N PRO A 136 1.04 -2.92 15.08
CA PRO A 136 0.39 -4.13 15.54
C PRO A 136 -1.12 -3.96 15.63
N LYS A 137 -1.85 -5.08 15.61
CA LYS A 137 -3.27 -5.06 15.94
C LYS A 137 -3.49 -4.63 17.39
N ALA A 138 -4.54 -3.87 17.60
CA ALA A 138 -5.04 -3.59 18.94
C ALA A 138 -5.58 -4.89 19.54
N ALA A 139 -5.13 -5.25 20.74
CA ALA A 139 -5.78 -6.30 21.50
C ALA A 139 -7.10 -5.76 22.03
N GLU A 140 -8.15 -6.59 22.05
CA GLU A 140 -9.49 -6.18 22.54
C GLU A 140 -9.46 -5.62 23.97
N GLN A 141 -8.48 -6.00 24.77
CA GLN A 141 -8.30 -5.59 26.14
C GLN A 141 -7.21 -4.54 26.36
N GLY A 142 -6.49 -4.12 25.31
CA GLY A 142 -5.25 -3.35 25.41
C GLY A 142 -5.32 -1.90 24.97
N THR A 143 -6.49 -1.38 24.64
CA THR A 143 -6.68 0.05 24.34
C THR A 143 -6.96 0.80 25.62
N CYS A 144 -6.38 1.99 25.78
CA CYS A 144 -6.62 2.81 26.95
C CYS A 144 -8.13 3.11 27.07
N PRO A 145 -8.64 3.30 28.29
CA PRO A 145 -10.07 3.53 28.53
C PRO A 145 -10.61 4.75 27.76
N HIS A 146 -9.78 5.75 27.53
CA HIS A 146 -10.12 6.97 26.79
C HIS A 146 -10.35 6.73 25.28
N LEU A 147 -9.76 5.71 24.71
CA LEU A 147 -9.95 5.32 23.29
C LEU A 147 -11.08 4.31 23.09
N ARG A 148 -11.66 3.80 24.18
CA ARG A 148 -12.85 2.97 24.09
C ARG A 148 -14.02 3.89 23.78
N SER A 149 -14.64 3.68 22.61
CA SER A 149 -15.87 4.38 22.28
C SER A 149 -16.83 4.28 23.44
N THR A 150 -17.26 5.39 23.97
CA THR A 150 -18.52 5.47 24.67
C THR A 150 -19.60 5.17 23.64
N VAL A 151 -19.90 3.90 23.42
CA VAL A 151 -21.20 3.51 22.86
C VAL A 151 -22.18 3.94 23.93
N THR A 152 -22.63 5.18 23.84
CA THR A 152 -23.79 5.63 24.60
C THR A 152 -24.94 4.79 24.08
N ALA A 153 -25.28 3.74 24.84
CA ALA A 153 -26.51 3.03 24.63
C ALA A 153 -27.64 4.09 24.64
N PRO A 154 -28.56 4.11 23.66
CA PRO A 154 -29.69 4.98 23.74
C PRO A 154 -30.46 4.61 25.01
N ALA A 155 -30.55 5.57 25.92
CA ALA A 155 -31.39 5.47 27.11
C ALA A 155 -32.81 5.26 26.58
N GLY A 156 -33.29 4.03 26.69
CA GLY A 156 -34.66 3.68 26.44
C GLY A 156 -35.50 4.36 27.55
N SER A 157 -36.42 5.16 27.11
CA SER A 157 -37.60 5.58 27.86
C SER A 157 -38.84 5.14 27.12
#